data_45d79d5fb151337ef660cad4e38de8b8
#
_entry.id   45d79d5fb151337ef660cad4e38de8b8
#
_cell.length_a   1.000
_cell.length_b   1.000
_cell.length_c   1.000
_cell.angle_alpha   90.00
_cell.angle_beta   90.00
_cell.angle_gamma   90.00
#
_symmetry.space_group_name_H-M   'P 1'
#
loop_
_entity.id
_entity.type
_entity.pdbx_description
1 polymer ?
#
loop_
_entity_poly.entity_id
_entity_poly.type
_entity_poly.pdbx_seq_one_letter_code
_entity_poly.pdbx_strand_id
1 'polypeptide(L)'
;MKGMILAIFFLLSGFGNVAASEPSTTESEPPQILNEDQGFWYAQGKEDLLRALNRQLNLNTAKNVIFFLGDGMGVSTVTAARIHAGQKLGELGEENYLSFEKFPNLGLLKTYNVDRQVADSAGSATSYLTGVKGRYGTLGLDVSAPFNVCRPDLGTKPNVDSVLKWAQDAGKATGFVTTTRVTHATPAGLYAHTANRDWECDSQVPLANRHECKDIARQLIEDEPGRNIKIILGGGRQVFEAANDNGTTNWPCKRGDNMDLIEAWKVDKKNRDKSYLFLENRDGLLNTNLDDADFILGLFSINHIPYELDRVEDPKVGALAPGIEEMTEKAIRFLQKKSTNGFFLLVEGGRIDHAHHKNNALLALEETVAMHKAVAIAQRLTDNKDTLIVVTADHSHTFNINGYPVRGNKITGVGGVGDNXXXXXXXXXXXXXXXXXXXXXXXYLQY
;
A
#
# COMPACT_ATOMS: atom_id res chain seq x y z
N MET A 1 29.66 -54.00 -27.39
CA MET A 1 30.49 -54.49 -26.28
C MET A 1 29.73 -54.31 -24.99
N LYS A 2 29.56 -55.38 -24.33
CA LYS A 2 28.81 -55.82 -23.13
C LYS A 2 28.04 -54.75 -22.33
N GLY A 3 26.71 -54.85 -22.46
CA GLY A 3 25.78 -54.14 -21.60
C GLY A 3 25.64 -54.81 -20.23
N MET A 4 25.52 -53.99 -19.21
CA MET A 4 25.29 -54.49 -17.87
C MET A 4 23.81 -54.16 -17.52
N ILE A 5 23.01 -55.24 -17.38
CA ILE A 5 21.63 -55.11 -16.97
C ILE A 5 21.56 -55.11 -15.44
N LEU A 6 21.08 -54.06 -14.85
CA LEU A 6 20.87 -53.93 -13.40
C LEU A 6 19.46 -54.44 -13.10
N ALA A 7 19.36 -55.55 -12.40
CA ALA A 7 18.05 -56.07 -11.94
C ALA A 7 17.69 -55.46 -10.60
N ILE A 8 16.55 -54.78 -10.53
CA ILE A 8 16.02 -54.25 -9.27
C ILE A 8 15.07 -55.29 -8.69
N PHE A 9 15.41 -55.82 -7.52
CA PHE A 9 14.56 -56.70 -6.75
C PHE A 9 13.53 -55.89 -5.95
N PHE A 10 12.26 -56.13 -6.22
CA PHE A 10 11.16 -55.63 -5.37
C PHE A 10 10.96 -56.59 -4.20
N LEU A 11 11.21 -56.11 -2.98
CA LEU A 11 10.80 -56.82 -1.77
C LEU A 11 9.36 -56.41 -1.46
N LEU A 12 8.44 -57.30 -1.65
CA LEU A 12 7.06 -57.18 -1.20
C LEU A 12 7.04 -57.55 0.29
N SER A 13 7.08 -56.56 1.15
CA SER A 13 6.74 -56.73 2.56
C SER A 13 5.25 -56.41 2.74
N GLY A 14 4.55 -57.30 3.38
CA GLY A 14 3.09 -57.26 3.51
C GLY A 14 2.60 -56.03 4.25
N PHE A 15 1.69 -55.32 3.63
CA PHE A 15 0.94 -54.26 4.29
C PHE A 15 -0.28 -54.91 4.98
N GLY A 16 -0.26 -54.88 6.30
CA GLY A 16 -1.48 -55.19 7.05
C GLY A 16 -2.54 -54.11 6.76
N ASN A 17 -3.77 -54.53 6.52
CA ASN A 17 -4.90 -53.65 6.37
C ASN A 17 -5.09 -52.85 7.69
N VAL A 18 -4.54 -51.66 7.75
CA VAL A 18 -5.00 -50.69 8.74
C VAL A 18 -6.24 -50.05 8.13
N ALA A 19 -7.41 -50.44 8.63
CA ALA A 19 -8.64 -49.75 8.30
C ALA A 19 -8.45 -48.28 8.69
N ALA A 20 -8.25 -47.44 7.69
CA ALA A 20 -8.30 -46.00 7.92
C ALA A 20 -9.73 -45.66 8.33
N SER A 21 -9.93 -45.30 9.58
CA SER A 21 -11.16 -44.66 9.96
C SER A 21 -11.24 -43.36 9.14
N GLU A 22 -12.22 -43.28 8.27
CA GLU A 22 -12.54 -42.03 7.58
C GLU A 22 -12.74 -40.96 8.67
N PRO A 23 -12.07 -39.80 8.56
CA PRO A 23 -12.42 -38.73 9.47
C PRO A 23 -13.90 -38.41 9.24
N SER A 24 -14.69 -38.51 10.27
CA SER A 24 -16.05 -37.99 10.23
C SER A 24 -15.95 -36.48 10.04
N THR A 25 -15.95 -36.07 8.79
CA THR A 25 -16.23 -34.67 8.50
C THR A 25 -17.73 -34.49 8.81
N THR A 26 -18.01 -34.13 10.04
CA THR A 26 -19.24 -33.40 10.28
C THR A 26 -19.10 -32.13 9.47
N GLU A 27 -19.55 -32.16 8.22
CA GLU A 27 -19.81 -30.92 7.50
C GLU A 27 -20.77 -30.14 8.40
N SER A 28 -20.26 -29.08 9.01
CA SER A 28 -21.18 -28.13 9.62
C SER A 28 -22.14 -27.72 8.53
N GLU A 29 -23.44 -27.86 8.79
CA GLU A 29 -24.44 -27.37 7.86
C GLU A 29 -24.03 -25.96 7.42
N PRO A 30 -24.05 -25.68 6.11
CA PRO A 30 -23.72 -24.34 5.65
C PRO A 30 -24.61 -23.36 6.41
N PRO A 31 -24.05 -22.21 6.86
CA PRO A 31 -24.85 -21.22 7.54
C PRO A 31 -26.11 -20.99 6.72
N GLN A 32 -27.26 -20.98 7.38
CA GLN A 32 -28.54 -20.88 6.71
C GLN A 32 -28.47 -19.82 5.62
N ILE A 33 -28.59 -20.24 4.40
CA ILE A 33 -28.79 -19.31 3.30
C ILE A 33 -30.15 -18.72 3.57
N LEU A 34 -30.13 -17.58 4.20
CA LEU A 34 -31.34 -16.82 4.51
C LEU A 34 -32.15 -16.68 3.24
N ASN A 35 -33.45 -16.52 3.38
CA ASN A 35 -34.42 -16.49 2.28
C ASN A 35 -34.08 -15.47 1.20
N GLU A 36 -33.01 -15.73 0.45
CA GLU A 36 -32.56 -14.90 -0.68
C GLU A 36 -33.32 -15.33 -1.94
N ASP A 37 -34.65 -15.33 -1.85
CA ASP A 37 -35.53 -15.68 -2.94
C ASP A 37 -35.58 -14.57 -4.00
N GLN A 38 -36.41 -14.74 -5.00
CA GLN A 38 -36.60 -13.78 -6.08
C GLN A 38 -37.01 -12.41 -5.54
N GLY A 39 -37.89 -12.40 -4.52
CA GLY A 39 -38.37 -11.16 -3.91
C GLY A 39 -37.23 -10.37 -3.26
N PHE A 40 -36.38 -11.07 -2.52
CA PHE A 40 -35.20 -10.47 -1.90
C PHE A 40 -34.31 -9.78 -2.94
N TRP A 41 -33.94 -10.51 -4.02
CA TRP A 41 -33.03 -9.96 -5.03
C TRP A 41 -33.65 -8.81 -5.82
N TYR A 42 -34.97 -8.86 -6.09
CA TYR A 42 -35.65 -7.74 -6.76
C TYR A 42 -35.71 -6.51 -5.87
N ALA A 43 -35.93 -6.70 -4.58
CA ALA A 43 -35.94 -5.56 -3.62
C ALA A 43 -34.56 -4.90 -3.56
N GLN A 44 -33.51 -5.69 -3.45
CA GLN A 44 -32.13 -5.20 -3.42
C GLN A 44 -31.78 -4.46 -4.71
N GLY A 45 -32.07 -5.07 -5.87
CA GLY A 45 -31.81 -4.44 -7.17
C GLY A 45 -32.57 -3.14 -7.36
N LYS A 46 -33.81 -3.08 -6.86
CA LYS A 46 -34.60 -1.84 -6.90
C LYS A 46 -33.96 -0.74 -6.04
N GLU A 47 -33.48 -1.11 -4.85
CA GLU A 47 -32.78 -0.15 -3.98
C GLU A 47 -31.53 0.39 -4.64
N ASP A 48 -30.72 -0.48 -5.25
CA ASP A 48 -29.49 -0.09 -5.97
C ASP A 48 -29.82 0.86 -7.12
N LEU A 49 -30.88 0.53 -7.89
CA LEU A 49 -31.31 1.38 -9.00
C LEU A 49 -31.75 2.76 -8.49
N LEU A 50 -32.54 2.80 -7.42
CA LEU A 50 -32.99 4.07 -6.86
C LEU A 50 -31.82 4.90 -6.34
N ARG A 51 -30.84 4.27 -5.72
CA ARG A 51 -29.61 4.92 -5.27
C ARG A 51 -28.88 5.55 -6.45
N ALA A 52 -28.72 4.79 -7.55
CA ALA A 52 -28.06 5.28 -8.76
C ALA A 52 -28.81 6.44 -9.40
N LEU A 53 -30.14 6.33 -9.50
CA LEU A 53 -30.98 7.38 -10.12
C LEU A 53 -30.99 8.68 -9.30
N ASN A 54 -30.89 8.56 -7.97
CA ASN A 54 -30.92 9.71 -7.07
C ASN A 54 -29.55 10.32 -6.83
N ARG A 55 -28.48 9.76 -7.45
CA ARG A 55 -27.13 10.28 -7.25
C ARG A 55 -27.00 11.69 -7.81
N GLN A 56 -26.57 12.60 -6.95
CA GLN A 56 -26.29 13.98 -7.35
C GLN A 56 -24.79 14.12 -7.60
N LEU A 57 -24.42 14.77 -8.69
CA LEU A 57 -23.03 15.08 -8.97
C LEU A 57 -22.56 16.18 -8.03
N ASN A 58 -21.45 15.97 -7.38
CA ASN A 58 -20.80 17.01 -6.60
C ASN A 58 -19.85 17.78 -7.51
N LEU A 59 -20.21 19.01 -7.85
CA LEU A 59 -19.45 19.87 -8.76
C LEU A 59 -18.65 20.95 -8.02
N ASN A 60 -18.54 20.83 -6.69
CA ASN A 60 -17.75 21.77 -5.90
C ASN A 60 -16.25 21.60 -6.17
N THR A 61 -15.47 22.63 -5.86
CA THR A 61 -14.02 22.54 -5.92
C THR A 61 -13.50 22.00 -4.56
N ALA A 62 -12.72 20.94 -4.62
CA ALA A 62 -12.18 20.34 -3.39
C ALA A 62 -11.16 21.28 -2.74
N LYS A 63 -11.44 21.62 -1.49
CA LYS A 63 -10.49 22.34 -0.64
C LYS A 63 -9.39 21.39 -0.15
N ASN A 64 -9.79 20.18 0.21
CA ASN A 64 -8.88 19.16 0.72
C ASN A 64 -8.87 17.95 -0.22
N VAL A 65 -7.71 17.29 -0.32
CA VAL A 65 -7.58 16.05 -1.08
C VAL A 65 -6.89 15.02 -0.19
N ILE A 66 -7.50 13.86 -0.06
CA ILE A 66 -6.88 12.71 0.62
C ILE A 66 -6.79 11.57 -0.40
N PHE A 67 -5.57 11.15 -0.69
CA PHE A 67 -5.28 10.16 -1.72
C PHE A 67 -4.78 8.89 -1.04
N PHE A 68 -5.61 7.85 -1.02
CA PHE A 68 -5.25 6.54 -0.49
C PHE A 68 -4.72 5.66 -1.61
N LEU A 69 -3.56 5.05 -1.37
CA LEU A 69 -2.95 4.10 -2.29
C LEU A 69 -2.72 2.77 -1.58
N GLY A 70 -3.31 1.69 -2.10
CA GLY A 70 -2.96 0.34 -1.70
C GLY A 70 -1.99 -0.25 -2.73
N ASP A 71 -0.70 -0.37 -2.35
CA ASP A 71 0.31 -0.93 -3.24
C ASP A 71 -0.04 -2.39 -3.54
N GLY A 72 -0.14 -2.75 -4.81
CA GLY A 72 -0.50 -4.11 -5.22
C GLY A 72 -1.94 -4.51 -4.95
N MET A 73 -2.80 -3.56 -4.54
CA MET A 73 -4.18 -3.84 -4.12
C MET A 73 -5.13 -3.94 -5.33
N GLY A 74 -5.01 -5.04 -6.07
CA GLY A 74 -5.86 -5.29 -7.23
C GLY A 74 -7.29 -5.69 -6.85
N VAL A 75 -8.11 -5.90 -7.88
CA VAL A 75 -9.54 -6.24 -7.71
C VAL A 75 -9.72 -7.52 -6.88
N SER A 76 -8.87 -8.53 -7.11
CA SER A 76 -8.94 -9.79 -6.35
C SER A 76 -8.64 -9.56 -4.87
N THR A 77 -7.65 -8.69 -4.57
CA THR A 77 -7.29 -8.34 -3.20
C THR A 77 -8.47 -7.64 -2.51
N VAL A 78 -9.08 -6.66 -3.17
CA VAL A 78 -10.24 -5.94 -2.63
C VAL A 78 -11.38 -6.93 -2.34
N THR A 79 -11.66 -7.84 -3.30
CA THR A 79 -12.74 -8.83 -3.14
C THR A 79 -12.49 -9.75 -1.94
N ALA A 80 -11.28 -10.30 -1.85
CA ALA A 80 -10.94 -11.20 -0.73
C ALA A 80 -10.92 -10.45 0.61
N ALA A 81 -10.44 -9.19 0.62
CA ALA A 81 -10.40 -8.38 1.84
C ALA A 81 -11.82 -8.02 2.32
N ARG A 82 -12.75 -7.78 1.39
CA ARG A 82 -14.17 -7.58 1.73
C ARG A 82 -14.73 -8.79 2.47
N ILE A 83 -14.52 -9.99 1.90
CA ILE A 83 -14.98 -11.24 2.50
C ILE A 83 -14.31 -11.43 3.86
N HIS A 84 -12.98 -11.23 3.92
CA HIS A 84 -12.22 -11.37 5.17
C HIS A 84 -12.75 -10.42 6.26
N ALA A 85 -13.01 -9.16 5.90
CA ALA A 85 -13.50 -8.16 6.85
C ALA A 85 -14.88 -8.58 7.41
N GLY A 86 -15.79 -9.06 6.57
CA GLY A 86 -17.09 -9.54 7.02
C GLY A 86 -16.96 -10.77 7.89
N GLN A 87 -16.10 -11.72 7.51
CA GLN A 87 -15.88 -12.93 8.31
C GLN A 87 -15.29 -12.61 9.69
N LYS A 88 -14.47 -11.57 9.82
CA LYS A 88 -13.99 -11.11 11.13
C LYS A 88 -15.13 -10.56 12.00
N LEU A 89 -16.24 -10.17 11.41
CA LEU A 89 -17.45 -9.71 12.15
C LEU A 89 -18.42 -10.86 12.42
N GLY A 90 -18.11 -12.08 12.00
CA GLY A 90 -18.97 -13.25 12.18
C GLY A 90 -20.02 -13.39 11.09
N GLU A 91 -19.87 -12.68 9.97
CA GLU A 91 -20.77 -12.75 8.81
C GLU A 91 -20.23 -13.73 7.78
N LEU A 92 -21.02 -14.04 6.75
CA LEU A 92 -20.54 -14.84 5.62
C LEU A 92 -19.38 -14.14 4.90
N GLY A 93 -19.52 -12.84 4.70
CA GLY A 93 -18.46 -11.98 4.20
C GLY A 93 -18.65 -11.49 2.78
N GLU A 94 -19.28 -12.29 1.93
CA GLU A 94 -19.42 -11.96 0.51
C GLU A 94 -20.25 -10.68 0.31
N GLU A 95 -21.22 -10.42 1.18
CA GLU A 95 -22.14 -9.27 1.12
C GLU A 95 -21.58 -8.01 1.77
N ASN A 96 -20.44 -8.14 2.46
CA ASN A 96 -19.86 -7.01 3.18
C ASN A 96 -19.37 -5.94 2.19
N TYR A 97 -18.95 -4.81 2.71
CA TYR A 97 -18.37 -3.71 1.92
C TYR A 97 -17.16 -3.14 2.65
N LEU A 98 -16.09 -2.95 1.94
CA LEU A 98 -15.03 -2.07 2.42
C LEU A 98 -15.51 -0.61 2.29
N SER A 99 -15.01 0.28 3.15
CA SER A 99 -15.47 1.67 3.23
C SER A 99 -15.53 2.38 1.87
N PHE A 100 -14.56 2.10 1.01
CA PHE A 100 -14.47 2.78 -0.28
C PHE A 100 -15.31 2.13 -1.39
N GLU A 101 -15.83 0.93 -1.19
CA GLU A 101 -16.66 0.27 -2.20
C GLU A 101 -18.02 0.94 -2.37
N LYS A 102 -18.41 1.77 -1.39
CA LYS A 102 -19.64 2.56 -1.46
C LYS A 102 -19.44 3.96 -2.04
N PHE A 103 -18.23 4.26 -2.53
CA PHE A 103 -17.94 5.54 -3.18
C PHE A 103 -18.75 5.68 -4.47
N PRO A 104 -19.27 6.89 -4.76
CA PRO A 104 -20.19 7.04 -5.89
C PRO A 104 -19.53 6.92 -7.27
N ASN A 105 -18.23 7.08 -7.34
CA ASN A 105 -17.51 7.07 -8.62
C ASN A 105 -16.45 5.98 -8.64
N LEU A 106 -16.45 5.19 -9.71
CA LEU A 106 -15.49 4.10 -9.92
C LEU A 106 -14.91 4.22 -11.33
N GLY A 107 -13.60 4.03 -11.46
CA GLY A 107 -12.93 3.98 -12.74
C GLY A 107 -11.86 2.91 -12.81
N LEU A 108 -11.49 2.53 -14.00
CA LEU A 108 -10.39 1.58 -14.25
C LEU A 108 -9.20 2.33 -14.82
N LEU A 109 -8.01 2.04 -14.33
CA LEU A 109 -6.77 2.71 -14.72
C LEU A 109 -5.85 1.75 -15.49
N LYS A 110 -5.12 2.30 -16.47
CA LYS A 110 -4.08 1.58 -17.22
C LYS A 110 -2.75 1.81 -16.51
N THR A 111 -2.19 0.78 -15.91
CA THR A 111 -1.06 0.90 -14.99
C THR A 111 0.33 0.72 -15.63
N TYR A 112 0.45 0.45 -16.93
CA TYR A 112 1.73 0.18 -17.59
C TYR A 112 2.70 1.37 -17.49
N ASN A 113 4.01 1.07 -17.45
CA ASN A 113 5.08 2.08 -17.60
C ASN A 113 5.39 2.30 -19.09
N VAL A 114 6.09 3.37 -19.44
CA VAL A 114 6.42 3.64 -20.84
C VAL A 114 7.23 2.52 -21.50
N ASP A 115 7.95 1.74 -20.69
CA ASP A 115 8.86 0.69 -21.18
C ASP A 115 8.55 -0.70 -20.64
N ARG A 116 7.45 -0.88 -19.87
CA ARG A 116 7.06 -2.18 -19.31
C ARG A 116 5.54 -2.34 -19.32
N GLN A 117 5.06 -3.53 -19.68
CA GLN A 117 3.63 -3.86 -19.67
C GLN A 117 3.06 -3.85 -18.25
N VAL A 118 3.87 -4.26 -17.28
CA VAL A 118 3.50 -4.24 -15.86
C VAL A 118 4.38 -3.19 -15.17
N ALA A 119 3.75 -2.29 -14.45
CA ALA A 119 4.45 -1.23 -13.74
C ALA A 119 5.11 -1.76 -12.47
N ASP A 120 6.22 -1.14 -12.09
CA ASP A 120 6.71 -1.18 -10.73
C ASP A 120 6.15 0.05 -9.99
N SER A 121 6.22 0.03 -8.65
CA SER A 121 5.64 1.09 -7.82
C SER A 121 6.28 2.47 -8.03
N ALA A 122 7.51 2.55 -8.55
CA ALA A 122 8.15 3.86 -8.81
C ALA A 122 7.61 4.51 -10.09
N GLY A 123 7.57 3.75 -11.19
CA GLY A 123 7.02 4.27 -12.45
C GLY A 123 5.53 4.55 -12.35
N SER A 124 4.79 3.72 -11.60
CA SER A 124 3.38 3.97 -11.34
C SER A 124 3.19 5.22 -10.46
N ALA A 125 4.01 5.38 -9.38
CA ALA A 125 3.96 6.58 -8.53
C ALA A 125 4.19 7.86 -9.36
N THR A 126 5.19 7.84 -10.23
CA THR A 126 5.40 8.95 -11.16
C THR A 126 4.11 9.22 -11.93
N SER A 127 3.47 8.17 -12.47
CA SER A 127 2.29 8.34 -13.32
C SER A 127 1.10 8.97 -12.59
N TYR A 128 0.70 8.40 -11.44
CA TYR A 128 -0.52 8.89 -10.78
C TYR A 128 -0.30 10.16 -9.95
N LEU A 129 0.94 10.45 -9.56
CA LEU A 129 1.23 11.67 -8.79
C LEU A 129 1.57 12.88 -9.67
N THR A 130 1.96 12.67 -10.94
CA THR A 130 2.37 13.77 -11.83
C THR A 130 1.54 13.86 -13.10
N GLY A 131 0.80 12.80 -13.46
CA GLY A 131 0.12 12.72 -14.75
C GLY A 131 1.03 12.31 -15.90
N VAL A 132 2.30 12.01 -15.65
CA VAL A 132 3.30 11.66 -16.67
C VAL A 132 3.78 10.23 -16.43
N LYS A 133 3.69 9.37 -17.44
CA LYS A 133 4.17 7.99 -17.29
C LYS A 133 5.71 7.95 -17.30
N GLY A 134 6.26 7.36 -16.25
CA GLY A 134 7.71 7.18 -16.09
C GLY A 134 8.20 5.85 -16.65
N ARG A 135 9.52 5.67 -16.62
CA ARG A 135 10.16 4.38 -16.89
C ARG A 135 10.13 3.51 -15.66
N TYR A 136 10.29 2.21 -15.86
CA TYR A 136 10.50 1.25 -14.77
C TYR A 136 11.61 1.75 -13.83
N GLY A 137 11.31 1.78 -12.55
CA GLY A 137 12.28 2.07 -11.49
C GLY A 137 12.66 3.54 -11.33
N THR A 138 12.12 4.46 -12.15
CA THR A 138 12.43 5.90 -12.02
C THR A 138 11.34 6.63 -11.24
N LEU A 139 11.72 7.71 -10.55
CA LEU A 139 10.80 8.52 -9.73
C LEU A 139 10.86 9.98 -10.15
N GLY A 140 9.69 10.57 -10.40
CA GLY A 140 9.57 11.99 -10.69
C GLY A 140 10.25 12.44 -11.97
N LEU A 141 10.48 11.50 -12.91
CA LEU A 141 11.20 11.77 -14.16
C LEU A 141 10.38 11.31 -15.37
N ASP A 142 10.46 12.07 -16.44
CA ASP A 142 9.84 11.67 -17.71
C ASP A 142 10.71 10.64 -18.45
N VAL A 143 10.27 10.27 -19.65
CA VAL A 143 10.87 9.22 -20.47
C VAL A 143 12.31 9.52 -20.91
N SER A 144 12.75 10.79 -20.87
CA SER A 144 14.09 11.17 -21.32
C SER A 144 15.20 10.74 -20.34
N ALA A 145 14.85 10.44 -19.07
CA ALA A 145 15.84 9.99 -18.09
C ALA A 145 15.94 8.44 -18.12
N PRO A 146 17.10 7.89 -18.45
CA PRO A 146 17.25 6.41 -18.46
C PRO A 146 17.35 5.85 -17.04
N PHE A 147 16.80 4.63 -16.87
CA PHE A 147 16.85 3.94 -15.57
C PHE A 147 18.31 3.68 -15.14
N ASN A 148 18.57 3.93 -13.87
CA ASN A 148 19.84 3.63 -13.19
C ASN A 148 21.06 4.41 -13.74
N VAL A 149 20.81 5.53 -14.40
CA VAL A 149 21.88 6.39 -14.92
C VAL A 149 21.74 7.80 -14.38
N CYS A 150 22.70 8.23 -13.57
CA CYS A 150 22.78 9.62 -13.12
C CYS A 150 23.15 10.51 -14.31
N ARG A 151 22.32 11.48 -14.65
CA ARG A 151 22.49 12.34 -15.82
C ARG A 151 22.43 13.83 -15.42
N PRO A 152 23.50 14.31 -14.73
CA PRO A 152 23.56 15.72 -14.35
C PRO A 152 23.60 16.67 -15.55
N ASP A 153 24.05 16.16 -16.70
CA ASP A 153 24.08 16.92 -17.94
C ASP A 153 22.70 17.32 -18.46
N LEU A 154 21.64 16.59 -18.05
CA LEU A 154 20.27 16.92 -18.39
C LEU A 154 19.68 18.04 -17.50
N GLY A 155 20.35 18.32 -16.38
CA GLY A 155 19.83 19.26 -15.40
C GLY A 155 18.48 18.83 -14.88
N THR A 156 17.54 19.76 -14.79
CA THR A 156 16.17 19.46 -14.32
C THR A 156 15.18 19.20 -15.46
N LYS A 157 15.64 19.10 -16.70
CA LYS A 157 14.74 18.91 -17.87
C LYS A 157 13.81 17.70 -17.75
N PRO A 158 14.26 16.52 -17.25
CA PRO A 158 13.35 15.39 -17.12
C PRO A 158 12.45 15.42 -15.89
N ASN A 159 12.65 16.36 -14.95
CA ASN A 159 11.89 16.40 -13.71
C ASN A 159 10.42 16.75 -13.97
N VAL A 160 9.51 16.06 -13.30
CA VAL A 160 8.06 16.33 -13.39
C VAL A 160 7.53 16.61 -11.99
N ASP A 161 6.80 17.70 -11.85
CA ASP A 161 6.25 18.12 -10.56
C ASP A 161 5.08 17.23 -10.15
N SER A 162 5.02 16.91 -8.87
CA SER A 162 3.95 16.10 -8.31
C SER A 162 2.73 16.92 -7.89
N VAL A 163 1.61 16.25 -7.72
CA VAL A 163 0.39 16.83 -7.14
C VAL A 163 0.66 17.46 -5.76
N LEU A 164 1.62 16.94 -5.00
CA LEU A 164 2.01 17.51 -3.71
C LEU A 164 2.70 18.87 -3.91
N LYS A 165 3.59 18.96 -4.90
CA LYS A 165 4.23 20.23 -5.24
C LYS A 165 3.17 21.26 -5.68
N TRP A 166 2.25 20.86 -6.56
CA TRP A 166 1.16 21.75 -7.00
C TRP A 166 0.28 22.19 -5.82
N ALA A 167 0.03 21.29 -4.86
CA ALA A 167 -0.73 21.65 -3.64
C ALA A 167 0.02 22.69 -2.80
N GLN A 168 1.34 22.54 -2.65
CA GLN A 168 2.16 23.53 -1.94
C GLN A 168 2.13 24.88 -2.65
N ASP A 169 2.25 24.90 -3.99
CA ASP A 169 2.19 26.12 -4.79
C ASP A 169 0.83 26.83 -4.66
N ALA A 170 -0.22 26.05 -4.43
CA ALA A 170 -1.57 26.58 -4.17
C ALA A 170 -1.77 26.98 -2.70
N GLY A 171 -0.71 26.95 -1.88
CA GLY A 171 -0.76 27.36 -0.47
C GLY A 171 -1.43 26.35 0.45
N LYS A 172 -1.60 25.10 0.01
CA LYS A 172 -2.19 24.04 0.84
C LYS A 172 -1.13 23.44 1.77
N ALA A 173 -1.54 22.99 2.94
CA ALA A 173 -0.69 22.17 3.81
C ALA A 173 -0.54 20.78 3.16
N THR A 174 0.62 20.16 3.28
CA THR A 174 0.84 18.86 2.68
C THR A 174 1.40 17.85 3.67
N GLY A 175 1.08 16.57 3.44
CA GLY A 175 1.58 15.49 4.27
C GLY A 175 1.48 14.15 3.59
N PHE A 176 2.16 13.16 4.20
CA PHE A 176 1.92 11.77 3.81
C PHE A 176 2.13 10.82 4.99
N VAL A 177 1.44 9.69 4.87
CA VAL A 177 1.47 8.55 5.80
C VAL A 177 1.77 7.31 4.96
N THR A 178 2.64 6.44 5.45
CA THR A 178 2.91 5.16 4.77
C THR A 178 3.24 4.06 5.77
N THR A 179 2.89 2.83 5.42
CA THR A 179 3.35 1.65 6.16
C THR A 179 4.72 1.16 5.65
N THR A 180 5.28 1.81 4.62
CA THR A 180 6.65 1.53 4.14
C THR A 180 7.68 2.45 4.80
N ARG A 181 8.90 2.44 4.30
CA ARG A 181 9.87 3.50 4.56
C ARG A 181 9.38 4.78 3.88
N VAL A 182 9.62 5.93 4.51
CA VAL A 182 9.20 7.22 3.92
C VAL A 182 9.96 7.56 2.63
N THR A 183 11.01 6.80 2.33
CA THR A 183 11.81 6.91 1.11
C THR A 183 11.47 5.85 0.05
N HIS A 184 10.51 4.96 0.33
CA HIS A 184 10.06 3.93 -0.61
C HIS A 184 9.39 4.58 -1.83
N ALA A 185 9.18 3.80 -2.87
CA ALA A 185 8.75 4.30 -4.19
C ALA A 185 7.55 5.24 -4.16
N THR A 186 6.45 4.84 -3.51
CA THR A 186 5.22 5.63 -3.51
C THR A 186 5.40 6.99 -2.83
N PRO A 187 5.85 7.06 -1.56
CA PRO A 187 6.03 8.38 -0.96
C PRO A 187 7.14 9.20 -1.65
N ALA A 188 8.20 8.54 -2.14
CA ALA A 188 9.28 9.25 -2.84
C ALA A 188 8.78 9.93 -4.12
N GLY A 189 7.78 9.34 -4.80
CA GLY A 189 7.16 9.96 -5.98
C GLY A 189 6.52 11.32 -5.72
N LEU A 190 6.28 11.67 -4.45
CA LEU A 190 5.76 12.99 -4.08
C LEU A 190 6.83 14.08 -4.16
N TYR A 191 8.12 13.75 -3.97
CA TYR A 191 9.13 14.78 -3.71
C TYR A 191 10.47 14.53 -4.39
N ALA A 192 10.73 13.30 -4.87
CA ALA A 192 12.07 12.96 -5.37
C ALA A 192 12.10 12.84 -6.89
N HIS A 193 13.26 13.20 -7.45
CA HIS A 193 13.59 13.04 -8.86
C HIS A 193 14.85 12.17 -8.92
N THR A 194 14.67 10.88 -9.25
CA THR A 194 15.80 9.94 -9.25
C THR A 194 15.65 8.87 -10.33
N ALA A 195 16.79 8.52 -10.92
CA ALA A 195 16.86 7.50 -11.98
C ALA A 195 16.74 6.07 -11.44
N ASN A 196 16.76 5.89 -10.11
CA ASN A 196 16.60 4.56 -9.52
C ASN A 196 15.94 4.67 -8.15
N ARG A 197 14.81 3.98 -7.98
CA ARG A 197 14.06 3.93 -6.73
C ARG A 197 14.86 3.37 -5.55
N ASP A 198 15.90 2.60 -5.84
CA ASP A 198 16.75 2.00 -4.80
C ASP A 198 17.78 2.99 -4.23
N TRP A 199 17.91 4.19 -4.82
CA TRP A 199 18.84 5.20 -4.30
C TRP A 199 18.25 5.90 -3.07
N GLU A 200 17.80 5.12 -2.09
CA GLU A 200 17.18 5.65 -0.88
C GLU A 200 18.19 6.33 0.05
N CYS A 201 19.47 5.94 -0.01
CA CYS A 201 20.55 6.61 0.72
C CYS A 201 21.80 6.68 -0.15
N ASP A 202 22.79 7.47 0.26
CA ASP A 202 24.01 7.75 -0.52
C ASP A 202 24.78 6.50 -0.93
N SER A 203 24.82 5.47 -0.08
CA SER A 203 25.57 4.25 -0.37
C SER A 203 25.01 3.47 -1.57
N GLN A 204 23.74 3.71 -1.92
CA GLN A 204 23.11 3.07 -3.08
C GLN A 204 23.31 3.85 -4.37
N VAL A 205 23.68 5.13 -4.29
CA VAL A 205 24.02 5.91 -5.47
C VAL A 205 25.42 5.46 -5.93
N PRO A 206 25.64 5.22 -7.24
CA PRO A 206 26.98 4.82 -7.71
C PRO A 206 28.05 5.79 -7.24
N LEU A 207 29.14 5.27 -6.72
CA LEU A 207 30.20 6.05 -6.06
C LEU A 207 30.67 7.24 -6.90
N ALA A 208 30.82 7.04 -8.20
CA ALA A 208 31.29 8.09 -9.12
C ALA A 208 30.32 9.26 -9.22
N ASN A 209 29.05 9.07 -8.83
CA ASN A 209 27.97 10.05 -9.04
C ASN A 209 27.36 10.62 -7.76
N ARG A 210 27.86 10.21 -6.59
CA ARG A 210 27.27 10.62 -5.29
C ARG A 210 27.26 12.14 -5.07
N HIS A 211 28.20 12.84 -5.71
CA HIS A 211 28.28 14.30 -5.60
C HIS A 211 27.29 15.01 -6.53
N GLU A 212 26.80 14.33 -7.55
CA GLU A 212 25.96 14.92 -8.59
C GLU A 212 24.48 14.54 -8.46
N CYS A 213 24.20 13.31 -7.99
CA CYS A 213 22.83 12.82 -7.83
C CYS A 213 22.56 12.54 -6.36
N LYS A 214 21.69 13.37 -5.78
CA LYS A 214 21.26 13.20 -4.38
C LYS A 214 20.41 11.93 -4.22
N ASP A 215 20.62 11.23 -3.11
CA ASP A 215 19.74 10.15 -2.72
C ASP A 215 18.35 10.66 -2.30
N ILE A 216 17.38 9.75 -2.24
CA ILE A 216 15.97 10.08 -1.96
C ILE A 216 15.82 10.71 -0.57
N ALA A 217 16.52 10.18 0.46
CA ALA A 217 16.41 10.73 1.82
C ALA A 217 16.90 12.19 1.88
N ARG A 218 18.00 12.49 1.18
CA ARG A 218 18.50 13.87 1.14
C ARG A 218 17.52 14.79 0.43
N GLN A 219 16.90 14.33 -0.68
CA GLN A 219 15.90 15.16 -1.38
C GLN A 219 14.72 15.48 -0.48
N LEU A 220 14.26 14.52 0.35
CA LEU A 220 13.16 14.76 1.29
C LEU A 220 13.48 15.90 2.28
N ILE A 221 14.72 15.97 2.74
CA ILE A 221 15.11 16.88 3.81
C ILE A 221 15.59 18.24 3.28
N GLU A 222 16.31 18.22 2.14
CA GLU A 222 17.03 19.39 1.66
C GLU A 222 16.30 20.15 0.55
N ASP A 223 15.52 19.45 -0.28
CA ASP A 223 14.97 20.00 -1.52
C ASP A 223 13.46 20.24 -1.43
N GLU A 224 12.95 21.14 -2.25
CA GLU A 224 11.51 21.30 -2.42
C GLU A 224 10.99 20.25 -3.43
N PRO A 225 9.80 19.73 -3.21
CA PRO A 225 8.84 20.07 -2.17
C PRO A 225 9.05 19.35 -0.82
N GLY A 226 9.99 18.39 -0.73
CA GLY A 226 10.20 17.55 0.45
C GLY A 226 10.33 18.35 1.74
N ARG A 227 11.25 19.32 1.77
CA ARG A 227 11.56 20.10 2.98
C ARG A 227 10.35 20.92 3.49
N ASN A 228 9.31 21.11 2.66
CA ASN A 228 8.14 21.89 3.03
C ASN A 228 6.93 21.03 3.46
N ILE A 229 7.06 19.70 3.45
CA ILE A 229 5.98 18.78 3.85
C ILE A 229 5.73 18.94 5.36
N LYS A 230 4.48 19.23 5.73
CA LYS A 230 4.11 19.56 7.10
C LYS A 230 4.08 18.36 8.04
N ILE A 231 3.70 17.18 7.53
CA ILE A 231 3.65 15.96 8.34
C ILE A 231 4.08 14.76 7.49
N ILE A 232 5.04 14.02 8.02
CA ILE A 232 5.63 12.83 7.40
C ILE A 232 5.57 11.72 8.45
N LEU A 233 4.84 10.62 8.17
CA LEU A 233 4.71 9.51 9.11
C LEU A 233 4.95 8.19 8.38
N GLY A 234 5.91 7.39 8.88
CA GLY A 234 6.20 6.08 8.30
C GLY A 234 7.40 5.41 8.96
N GLY A 235 8.01 4.48 8.23
CA GLY A 235 9.23 3.81 8.65
C GLY A 235 10.47 4.37 7.97
N GLY A 236 11.61 3.68 8.10
CA GLY A 236 12.83 3.96 7.35
C GLY A 236 13.85 4.83 8.06
N ARG A 237 13.83 4.85 9.39
CA ARG A 237 14.76 5.69 10.16
C ARG A 237 16.23 5.42 9.79
N GLN A 238 16.55 4.18 9.43
CA GLN A 238 17.91 3.77 9.09
C GLN A 238 18.56 4.65 8.00
N VAL A 239 17.78 5.08 6.98
CA VAL A 239 18.37 5.83 5.86
C VAL A 239 18.66 7.30 6.22
N PHE A 240 18.19 7.75 7.37
CA PHE A 240 18.39 9.14 7.85
C PHE A 240 19.52 9.24 8.86
N GLU A 241 19.88 8.16 9.53
CA GLU A 241 20.88 8.16 10.59
C GLU A 241 22.27 7.89 10.00
N ALA A 242 23.29 8.59 10.54
CA ALA A 242 24.68 8.27 10.26
C ALA A 242 24.94 6.78 10.60
N ALA A 243 25.83 6.13 9.85
CA ALA A 243 26.07 4.70 9.98
C ALA A 243 26.48 4.32 11.40
N ASN A 244 25.54 3.84 12.19
CA ASN A 244 25.80 3.23 13.50
C ASN A 244 25.82 1.71 13.32
N ASP A 245 26.94 1.11 13.66
CA ASP A 245 27.22 -0.30 13.35
C ASP A 245 26.49 -1.30 14.27
N ASN A 246 25.26 -1.00 14.65
CA ASN A 246 24.47 -1.90 15.48
C ASN A 246 23.77 -3.03 14.68
N GLY A 247 24.17 -3.22 13.46
CA GLY A 247 24.11 -4.44 12.69
C GLY A 247 22.84 -5.28 12.60
N THR A 248 21.66 -4.72 12.85
CA THR A 248 20.47 -5.57 13.05
C THR A 248 19.49 -5.65 11.88
N THR A 249 19.79 -5.05 10.76
CA THR A 249 18.88 -5.11 9.60
C THR A 249 19.56 -5.70 8.37
N ASN A 250 18.84 -6.56 7.67
CA ASN A 250 19.28 -7.14 6.40
C ASN A 250 19.19 -6.15 5.23
N TRP A 251 18.71 -4.95 5.49
CA TRP A 251 18.61 -3.91 4.47
C TRP A 251 19.99 -3.31 4.24
N PRO A 252 20.44 -3.24 2.99
CA PRO A 252 21.82 -2.83 2.71
C PRO A 252 22.06 -1.31 2.79
N CYS A 253 21.02 -0.50 2.99
CA CYS A 253 21.16 0.94 2.88
C CYS A 253 21.58 1.54 4.23
N LYS A 254 22.88 1.73 4.38
CA LYS A 254 23.49 2.48 5.50
C LYS A 254 24.18 3.71 4.91
N ARG A 255 23.94 4.88 5.49
CA ARG A 255 24.61 6.09 5.03
C ARG A 255 26.12 5.97 5.18
N GLY A 256 26.84 6.24 4.09
CA GLY A 256 28.32 6.22 4.06
C GLY A 256 28.92 7.62 4.16
N ASP A 257 28.08 8.66 4.03
CA ASP A 257 28.52 10.07 4.09
C ASP A 257 28.54 10.63 5.52
N ASN A 258 28.14 9.83 6.51
CA ASN A 258 28.08 10.18 7.93
C ASN A 258 27.12 11.33 8.24
N MET A 259 26.19 11.66 7.34
CA MET A 259 25.17 12.69 7.61
C MET A 259 24.07 12.13 8.53
N ASP A 260 23.69 12.96 9.51
CA ASP A 260 22.47 12.74 10.30
C ASP A 260 21.38 13.62 9.68
N LEU A 261 20.52 13.03 8.86
CA LEU A 261 19.47 13.77 8.17
C LEU A 261 18.32 14.15 9.09
N ILE A 262 18.15 13.44 10.22
CA ILE A 262 17.16 13.83 11.24
C ILE A 262 17.61 15.16 11.88
N GLU A 263 18.89 15.25 12.24
CA GLU A 263 19.41 16.50 12.81
C GLU A 263 19.42 17.60 11.75
N ALA A 264 19.77 17.29 10.50
CA ALA A 264 19.71 18.27 9.40
C ALA A 264 18.29 18.84 9.24
N TRP A 265 17.26 17.97 9.33
CA TRP A 265 15.85 18.39 9.27
C TRP A 265 15.51 19.34 10.43
N LYS A 266 15.92 19.00 11.66
CA LYS A 266 15.67 19.85 12.84
C LYS A 266 16.34 21.22 12.67
N VAL A 267 17.58 21.23 12.19
CA VAL A 267 18.34 22.46 11.95
C VAL A 267 17.65 23.31 10.88
N ASP A 268 17.17 22.71 9.79
CA ASP A 268 16.43 23.44 8.76
C ASP A 268 15.20 24.15 9.36
N LYS A 269 14.41 23.43 10.18
CA LYS A 269 13.20 24.02 10.76
C LYS A 269 13.57 25.15 11.73
N LYS A 270 14.58 24.94 12.56
CA LYS A 270 15.06 25.94 13.50
C LYS A 270 15.56 27.21 12.77
N ASN A 271 16.33 27.03 11.70
CA ASN A 271 16.86 28.16 10.91
C ASN A 271 15.76 28.98 10.22
N ARG A 272 14.58 28.35 10.04
CA ARG A 272 13.42 29.00 9.42
C ARG A 272 12.42 29.53 10.48
N ASP A 273 12.80 29.52 11.75
CA ASP A 273 11.94 29.89 12.89
C ASP A 273 10.63 29.12 12.91
N LYS A 274 10.73 27.79 12.68
CA LYS A 274 9.58 26.88 12.68
C LYS A 274 9.66 25.89 13.83
N SER A 275 8.54 25.70 14.52
CA SER A 275 8.44 24.68 15.54
C SER A 275 8.32 23.30 14.88
N TYR A 276 8.87 22.27 15.53
CA TYR A 276 8.87 20.93 14.97
C TYR A 276 8.79 19.85 16.05
N LEU A 277 8.32 18.67 15.65
CA LEU A 277 8.32 17.45 16.48
C LEU A 277 8.95 16.32 15.69
N PHE A 278 9.88 15.60 16.32
CA PHE A 278 10.39 14.33 15.84
C PHE A 278 9.83 13.22 16.73
N LEU A 279 9.18 12.23 16.12
CA LEU A 279 8.46 11.15 16.83
C LEU A 279 9.04 9.80 16.41
N GLU A 280 9.32 8.95 17.40
CA GLU A 280 10.01 7.69 17.15
C GLU A 280 9.16 6.44 17.45
N ASN A 281 8.02 6.60 18.11
CA ASN A 281 7.21 5.46 18.53
C ASN A 281 5.73 5.84 18.61
N ARG A 282 4.90 4.81 18.78
CA ARG A 282 3.44 4.96 18.84
C ARG A 282 2.99 5.88 19.97
N ASP A 283 3.59 5.73 21.14
CA ASP A 283 3.21 6.53 22.31
C ASP A 283 3.44 8.03 22.04
N GLY A 284 4.59 8.36 21.44
CA GLY A 284 4.89 9.73 21.05
C GLY A 284 3.87 10.30 20.09
N LEU A 285 3.42 9.49 19.10
CA LEU A 285 2.39 9.96 18.15
C LEU A 285 1.05 10.18 18.84
N LEU A 286 0.64 9.26 19.72
CA LEU A 286 -0.70 9.29 20.28
C LEU A 286 -0.86 10.32 21.39
N ASN A 287 0.18 10.53 22.22
CA ASN A 287 0.07 11.30 23.45
C ASN A 287 0.73 12.69 23.39
N THR A 288 1.50 13.00 22.34
CA THR A 288 2.04 14.34 22.18
C THR A 288 0.98 15.27 21.59
N ASN A 289 0.94 16.51 22.08
CA ASN A 289 0.12 17.55 21.44
C ASN A 289 0.81 17.98 20.14
N LEU A 290 0.22 17.61 19.01
CA LEU A 290 0.78 17.92 17.70
C LEU A 290 0.47 19.35 17.23
N ASP A 291 -0.50 20.00 17.86
CA ASP A 291 -1.03 21.30 17.38
C ASP A 291 0.00 22.42 17.43
N ASP A 292 0.93 22.34 18.37
CA ASP A 292 1.92 23.40 18.59
C ASP A 292 3.08 23.34 17.58
N ALA A 293 3.20 22.27 16.80
CA ALA A 293 4.26 22.12 15.80
C ALA A 293 3.84 22.69 14.44
N ASP A 294 4.80 23.28 13.73
CA ASP A 294 4.65 23.62 12.32
C ASP A 294 4.96 22.43 11.40
N PHE A 295 5.85 21.56 11.87
CA PHE A 295 6.34 20.40 11.09
C PHE A 295 6.44 19.17 11.99
N ILE A 296 6.10 17.99 11.45
CA ILE A 296 6.20 16.72 12.17
C ILE A 296 6.92 15.70 11.28
N LEU A 297 7.91 15.02 11.85
CA LEU A 297 8.59 13.89 11.24
C LEU A 297 8.46 12.69 12.19
N GLY A 298 7.72 11.67 11.79
CA GLY A 298 7.55 10.42 12.55
C GLY A 298 8.18 9.26 11.82
N LEU A 299 9.26 8.69 12.39
CA LEU A 299 9.98 7.54 11.82
C LEU A 299 9.92 6.40 12.85
N PHE A 300 8.88 5.57 12.73
CA PHE A 300 8.48 4.63 13.78
C PHE A 300 9.12 3.25 13.66
N SER A 301 9.94 3.04 12.65
CA SER A 301 10.63 1.77 12.44
C SER A 301 11.96 2.01 11.73
N ILE A 302 12.93 1.16 12.00
CA ILE A 302 14.23 1.18 11.31
C ILE A 302 14.02 0.95 9.80
N ASN A 303 13.16 -0.01 9.44
CA ASN A 303 12.79 -0.36 8.08
C ASN A 303 11.31 -0.02 7.88
N HIS A 304 10.53 -0.84 7.17
CA HIS A 304 9.09 -0.65 7.04
C HIS A 304 8.38 -0.77 8.39
N ILE A 305 7.20 -0.20 8.52
CA ILE A 305 6.32 -0.45 9.67
C ILE A 305 6.03 -1.96 9.70
N PRO A 306 6.01 -2.60 10.87
CA PRO A 306 5.62 -4.02 10.95
C PRO A 306 4.24 -4.27 10.35
N TYR A 307 3.99 -5.49 9.88
CA TYR A 307 2.66 -5.83 9.36
C TYR A 307 1.58 -5.61 10.43
N GLU A 308 0.40 -5.22 9.99
CA GLU A 308 -0.72 -4.97 10.90
C GLU A 308 -1.02 -6.18 11.77
N LEU A 309 -0.99 -7.37 11.18
CA LEU A 309 -1.21 -8.60 11.95
C LEU A 309 -0.16 -8.76 13.06
N ASP A 310 1.13 -8.56 12.73
CA ASP A 310 2.21 -8.65 13.72
C ASP A 310 2.03 -7.62 14.84
N ARG A 311 1.59 -6.40 14.47
CA ARG A 311 1.33 -5.32 15.45
C ARG A 311 0.20 -5.68 16.42
N VAL A 312 -0.86 -6.30 15.88
CA VAL A 312 -2.06 -6.63 16.69
C VAL A 312 -1.80 -7.85 17.57
N GLU A 313 -1.06 -8.84 17.05
CA GLU A 313 -0.81 -10.09 17.77
C GLU A 313 0.30 -9.97 18.82
N ASP A 314 1.28 -9.09 18.61
CA ASP A 314 2.35 -8.88 19.58
C ASP A 314 2.29 -7.47 20.17
N PRO A 315 1.83 -7.31 21.44
CA PRO A 315 1.76 -6.00 22.06
C PRO A 315 3.08 -5.25 22.13
N LYS A 316 4.22 -5.94 22.11
CA LYS A 316 5.53 -5.28 22.11
C LYS A 316 5.78 -4.61 20.76
N VAL A 317 5.44 -5.30 19.68
CA VAL A 317 5.53 -4.74 18.32
C VAL A 317 4.54 -3.57 18.17
N GLY A 318 3.31 -3.75 18.64
CA GLY A 318 2.26 -2.74 18.57
C GLY A 318 2.57 -1.49 19.39
N ALA A 319 3.34 -1.62 20.47
CA ALA A 319 3.75 -0.47 21.29
C ALA A 319 4.80 0.39 20.57
N LEU A 320 5.60 -0.21 19.70
CA LEU A 320 6.69 0.52 19.03
C LEU A 320 6.20 1.35 17.84
N ALA A 321 5.33 0.78 17.01
CA ALA A 321 4.93 1.44 15.77
C ALA A 321 3.40 1.64 15.70
N PRO A 322 2.93 2.85 15.33
CA PRO A 322 1.49 3.08 15.14
C PRO A 322 0.98 2.37 13.88
N GLY A 323 -0.32 2.09 13.87
CA GLY A 323 -0.99 1.58 12.69
C GLY A 323 -1.35 2.67 11.70
N ILE A 324 -1.69 2.26 10.47
CA ILE A 324 -2.06 3.22 9.42
C ILE A 324 -3.27 4.05 9.82
N GLU A 325 -4.22 3.47 10.55
CA GLU A 325 -5.40 4.17 11.06
C GLU A 325 -5.01 5.33 11.97
N GLU A 326 -4.14 5.06 12.94
CA GLU A 326 -3.69 6.05 13.92
C GLU A 326 -2.91 7.17 13.25
N MET A 327 -2.00 6.80 12.34
CA MET A 327 -1.22 7.79 11.59
C MET A 327 -2.13 8.68 10.73
N THR A 328 -3.12 8.07 10.06
CA THR A 328 -4.06 8.81 9.21
C THR A 328 -4.90 9.79 10.02
N GLU A 329 -5.45 9.34 11.17
CA GLU A 329 -6.24 10.23 12.02
C GLU A 329 -5.44 11.44 12.47
N LYS A 330 -4.23 11.20 12.99
CA LYS A 330 -3.36 12.27 13.47
C LYS A 330 -2.97 13.23 12.34
N ALA A 331 -2.67 12.68 11.15
CA ALA A 331 -2.28 13.51 10.00
C ALA A 331 -3.44 14.41 9.54
N ILE A 332 -4.66 13.87 9.43
CA ILE A 332 -5.83 14.66 9.02
C ILE A 332 -6.09 15.79 10.03
N ARG A 333 -6.18 15.45 11.33
CA ARG A 333 -6.46 16.45 12.38
C ARG A 333 -5.40 17.55 12.41
N PHE A 334 -4.13 17.20 12.22
CA PHE A 334 -3.04 18.15 12.16
C PHE A 334 -3.17 19.08 10.94
N LEU A 335 -3.31 18.49 9.74
CA LEU A 335 -3.35 19.27 8.49
C LEU A 335 -4.55 20.21 8.41
N GLN A 336 -5.70 19.83 8.98
CA GLN A 336 -6.89 20.68 9.02
C GLN A 336 -6.63 22.04 9.72
N LYS A 337 -5.61 22.06 10.60
CA LYS A 337 -5.25 23.27 11.38
C LYS A 337 -4.14 24.11 10.75
N LYS A 338 -3.47 23.58 9.69
CA LYS A 338 -2.23 24.18 9.20
C LYS A 338 -2.38 25.04 7.94
N SER A 339 -3.55 25.09 7.34
CA SER A 339 -3.78 25.98 6.20
C SER A 339 -5.27 26.31 6.03
N THR A 340 -5.58 27.56 5.82
CA THR A 340 -6.92 28.01 5.46
C THR A 340 -7.27 27.61 4.02
N ASN A 341 -6.26 27.33 3.19
CA ASN A 341 -6.44 26.90 1.80
C ASN A 341 -6.70 25.39 1.67
N GLY A 342 -6.72 24.68 2.81
CA GLY A 342 -6.92 23.23 2.83
C GLY A 342 -5.61 22.45 2.75
N PHE A 343 -5.72 21.14 2.46
CA PHE A 343 -4.55 20.29 2.50
C PHE A 343 -4.57 19.21 1.42
N PHE A 344 -3.39 18.63 1.17
CA PHE A 344 -3.19 17.40 0.41
C PHE A 344 -2.53 16.38 1.34
N LEU A 345 -3.08 15.17 1.40
CA LEU A 345 -2.53 14.07 2.19
C LEU A 345 -2.52 12.79 1.35
N LEU A 346 -1.33 12.18 1.20
CA LEU A 346 -1.22 10.81 0.67
C LEU A 346 -1.23 9.85 1.87
N VAL A 347 -1.98 8.74 1.75
CA VAL A 347 -1.98 7.65 2.72
C VAL A 347 -1.72 6.35 1.97
N GLU A 348 -0.63 5.67 2.30
CA GLU A 348 -0.24 4.45 1.59
C GLU A 348 -0.31 3.21 2.48
N GLY A 349 -1.07 2.21 2.05
CA GLY A 349 -1.01 0.84 2.55
C GLY A 349 0.00 0.05 1.72
N GLY A 350 1.28 0.34 1.93
CA GLY A 350 2.35 -0.20 1.07
C GLY A 350 2.75 -1.63 1.40
N ARG A 351 2.30 -2.16 2.57
CA ARG A 351 2.68 -3.52 2.95
C ARG A 351 1.75 -4.58 2.33
N ILE A 352 0.67 -4.18 1.66
CA ILE A 352 -0.20 -5.11 0.92
C ILE A 352 0.64 -5.82 -0.15
N ASP A 353 1.38 -5.05 -0.95
CA ASP A 353 2.27 -5.56 -2.00
C ASP A 353 3.34 -6.49 -1.42
N HIS A 354 3.99 -6.06 -0.35
CA HIS A 354 5.05 -6.85 0.31
C HIS A 354 4.52 -8.21 0.78
N ALA A 355 3.28 -8.25 1.27
CA ALA A 355 2.66 -9.50 1.70
C ALA A 355 2.36 -10.41 0.49
N HIS A 356 1.90 -9.82 -0.62
CA HIS A 356 1.70 -10.56 -1.87
C HIS A 356 3.02 -11.13 -2.39
N HIS A 357 4.11 -10.34 -2.37
CA HIS A 357 5.44 -10.83 -2.76
C HIS A 357 5.91 -12.02 -1.89
N LYS A 358 5.46 -12.08 -0.64
CA LYS A 358 5.76 -13.20 0.27
C LYS A 358 4.80 -14.38 0.07
N ASN A 359 3.86 -14.27 -0.86
CA ASN A 359 2.79 -15.25 -1.08
C ASN A 359 1.98 -15.50 0.21
N ASN A 360 1.78 -14.44 1.01
CA ASN A 360 1.06 -14.53 2.28
C ASN A 360 -0.27 -13.78 2.18
N ALA A 361 -1.32 -14.50 1.84
CA ALA A 361 -2.65 -13.92 1.65
C ALA A 361 -3.17 -13.26 2.94
N LEU A 362 -3.01 -13.93 4.09
CA LEU A 362 -3.53 -13.38 5.35
C LEU A 362 -2.94 -12.01 5.64
N LEU A 363 -1.61 -11.86 5.52
CA LEU A 363 -0.97 -10.57 5.75
C LEU A 363 -1.51 -9.50 4.78
N ALA A 364 -1.66 -9.85 3.49
CA ALA A 364 -2.16 -8.89 2.48
C ALA A 364 -3.60 -8.45 2.81
N LEU A 365 -4.44 -9.37 3.25
CA LEU A 365 -5.83 -9.06 3.59
C LEU A 365 -5.92 -8.20 4.87
N GLU A 366 -5.10 -8.49 5.89
CA GLU A 366 -5.08 -7.69 7.12
C GLU A 366 -4.60 -6.27 6.83
N GLU A 367 -3.58 -6.09 5.99
CA GLU A 367 -3.11 -4.76 5.56
C GLU A 367 -4.21 -4.01 4.80
N THR A 368 -4.94 -4.71 3.91
CA THR A 368 -6.04 -4.10 3.16
C THR A 368 -7.18 -3.68 4.09
N VAL A 369 -7.49 -4.51 5.09
CA VAL A 369 -8.52 -4.19 6.09
C VAL A 369 -8.07 -2.99 6.95
N ALA A 370 -6.79 -2.92 7.32
CA ALA A 370 -6.27 -1.76 8.05
C ALA A 370 -6.43 -0.48 7.20
N MET A 371 -6.09 -0.54 5.92
CA MET A 371 -6.26 0.60 5.01
C MET A 371 -7.74 0.99 4.87
N HIS A 372 -8.65 0.02 4.73
CA HIS A 372 -10.09 0.27 4.68
C HIS A 372 -10.57 1.07 5.91
N LYS A 373 -10.07 0.72 7.09
CA LYS A 373 -10.41 1.44 8.33
C LYS A 373 -9.86 2.87 8.31
N ALA A 374 -8.63 3.06 7.77
CA ALA A 374 -8.07 4.41 7.63
C ALA A 374 -8.91 5.27 6.68
N VAL A 375 -9.45 4.68 5.60
CA VAL A 375 -10.39 5.38 4.71
C VAL A 375 -11.66 5.77 5.47
N ALA A 376 -12.22 4.86 6.28
CA ALA A 376 -13.41 5.15 7.10
C ALA A 376 -13.15 6.32 8.07
N ILE A 377 -11.93 6.39 8.64
CA ILE A 377 -11.54 7.51 9.49
C ILE A 377 -11.56 8.82 8.68
N ALA A 378 -11.00 8.81 7.49
CA ALA A 378 -10.98 10.02 6.64
C ALA A 378 -12.43 10.48 6.32
N GLN A 379 -13.32 9.55 5.97
CA GLN A 379 -14.73 9.88 5.73
C GLN A 379 -15.39 10.51 6.96
N ARG A 380 -15.09 10.00 8.16
CA ARG A 380 -15.68 10.51 9.40
C ARG A 380 -15.14 11.90 9.78
N LEU A 381 -13.88 12.18 9.44
CA LEU A 381 -13.22 13.42 9.86
C LEU A 381 -13.36 14.56 8.86
N THR A 382 -13.94 14.30 7.68
CA THR A 382 -14.02 15.32 6.61
C THR A 382 -15.44 15.38 6.03
N ASP A 383 -15.74 16.49 5.36
CA ASP A 383 -17.04 16.69 4.69
C ASP A 383 -16.84 16.55 3.18
N ASN A 384 -17.66 15.74 2.55
CA ASN A 384 -17.60 15.52 1.10
C ASN A 384 -17.94 16.78 0.27
N LYS A 385 -18.45 17.83 0.91
CA LYS A 385 -18.71 19.10 0.23
C LYS A 385 -17.43 19.83 -0.14
N ASP A 386 -16.33 19.59 0.59
CA ASP A 386 -15.07 20.29 0.37
C ASP A 386 -13.86 19.35 0.34
N THR A 387 -14.05 18.06 0.52
CA THR A 387 -12.95 17.10 0.59
C THR A 387 -13.15 15.98 -0.45
N LEU A 388 -12.17 15.84 -1.33
CA LEU A 388 -12.11 14.73 -2.27
C LEU A 388 -11.28 13.60 -1.65
N ILE A 389 -11.87 12.42 -1.53
CA ILE A 389 -11.16 11.19 -1.14
C ILE A 389 -11.03 10.30 -2.37
N VAL A 390 -9.81 9.94 -2.69
CA VAL A 390 -9.48 9.01 -3.78
C VAL A 390 -8.89 7.75 -3.16
N VAL A 391 -9.36 6.58 -3.59
CA VAL A 391 -8.76 5.30 -3.18
C VAL A 391 -8.40 4.53 -4.45
N THR A 392 -7.14 4.12 -4.57
CA THR A 392 -6.69 3.41 -5.75
C THR A 392 -5.59 2.41 -5.41
N ALA A 393 -5.19 1.64 -6.40
CA ALA A 393 -3.97 0.84 -6.38
C ALA A 393 -3.04 1.34 -7.48
N ASP A 394 -1.75 1.12 -7.33
CA ASP A 394 -0.75 1.48 -8.35
C ASP A 394 -0.65 0.41 -9.45
N HIS A 395 -0.84 -0.84 -9.07
CA HIS A 395 -0.96 -2.02 -9.94
C HIS A 395 -1.71 -3.10 -9.16
N SER A 396 -2.00 -4.23 -9.79
CA SER A 396 -2.50 -5.41 -9.08
C SER A 396 -1.34 -6.34 -8.74
N HIS A 397 -1.67 -7.50 -8.17
CA HIS A 397 -0.67 -8.51 -7.85
C HIS A 397 -1.17 -9.88 -8.30
N THR A 398 -0.27 -10.88 -8.35
CA THR A 398 -0.64 -12.27 -8.64
C THR A 398 -1.37 -12.83 -7.42
N PHE A 399 -2.69 -12.69 -7.44
CA PHE A 399 -3.57 -13.12 -6.35
C PHE A 399 -4.93 -13.49 -6.93
N ASN A 400 -5.38 -14.73 -6.72
CA ASN A 400 -6.61 -15.26 -7.29
C ASN A 400 -7.42 -15.99 -6.23
N ILE A 401 -8.73 -16.02 -6.42
CA ILE A 401 -9.66 -16.83 -5.65
C ILE A 401 -10.11 -17.94 -6.59
N ASN A 402 -9.88 -19.20 -6.20
CA ASN A 402 -10.11 -20.36 -7.06
C ASN A 402 -11.05 -21.36 -6.41
N GLY A 403 -11.66 -22.21 -7.26
CA GLY A 403 -12.53 -23.30 -6.83
C GLY A 403 -13.98 -22.88 -6.69
N TYR A 404 -14.75 -23.73 -6.04
CA TYR A 404 -16.19 -23.51 -5.82
C TYR A 404 -16.54 -23.79 -4.35
N PRO A 405 -15.86 -23.11 -3.40
CA PRO A 405 -16.20 -23.32 -1.99
C PRO A 405 -17.63 -22.84 -1.71
N VAL A 406 -18.24 -23.43 -0.70
CA VAL A 406 -19.56 -22.98 -0.27
C VAL A 406 -19.46 -21.54 0.24
N ARG A 407 -20.54 -20.80 0.14
CA ARG A 407 -20.62 -19.42 0.61
C ARG A 407 -20.34 -19.35 2.12
N GLY A 408 -19.53 -18.39 2.54
CA GLY A 408 -19.09 -18.29 3.94
C GLY A 408 -17.86 -19.12 4.27
N ASN A 409 -17.34 -19.91 3.33
CA ASN A 409 -16.07 -20.62 3.55
C ASN A 409 -14.98 -19.62 3.91
N LYS A 410 -14.16 -19.96 4.90
CA LYS A 410 -13.09 -19.06 5.35
C LYS A 410 -12.19 -18.67 4.17
N ILE A 411 -12.14 -17.37 3.83
CA ILE A 411 -11.42 -16.90 2.63
C ILE A 411 -9.92 -17.21 2.70
N THR A 412 -9.36 -17.33 3.90
CA THR A 412 -7.94 -17.70 4.11
C THR A 412 -7.77 -19.22 4.26
N GLY A 413 -8.86 -19.99 4.11
CA GLY A 413 -8.85 -21.44 4.22
C GLY A 413 -8.67 -22.14 2.88
N VAL A 414 -8.72 -23.45 2.91
CA VAL A 414 -8.65 -24.27 1.69
C VAL A 414 -10.04 -24.25 1.02
N GLY A 415 -10.06 -23.91 -0.25
CA GLY A 415 -11.28 -24.02 -1.04
C GLY A 415 -11.64 -25.51 -1.21
N GLY A 416 -12.78 -25.91 -0.66
CA GLY A 416 -13.28 -27.27 -0.81
C GLY A 416 -13.43 -27.65 -2.29
N VAL A 417 -13.12 -28.90 -2.63
CA VAL A 417 -13.42 -29.42 -3.95
C VAL A 417 -14.89 -29.85 -3.90
N GLY A 418 -15.76 -29.07 -4.54
CA GLY A 418 -17.16 -29.55 -4.67
C GLY A 418 -17.21 -30.93 -5.30
N ASP A 419 -18.26 -31.69 -5.05
CA ASP A 419 -18.44 -33.10 -5.42
C ASP A 419 -18.24 -33.44 -6.93
N ASN A 420 -18.11 -32.43 -7.78
CA ASN A 420 -17.90 -32.62 -9.24
C ASN A 420 -16.58 -32.08 -9.76
N UNK A 421 -15.77 -31.93 -9.02
CA UNK A 421 -14.60 -31.26 -9.42
C UNK A 421 -13.42 -32.08 -9.82
N UNK A 422 -13.70 -32.77 -10.16
CA UNK A 422 -12.74 -33.58 -10.65
C UNK A 422 -11.89 -32.97 -11.62
N UNK A 423 -12.32 -32.23 -11.97
CA UNK A 423 -11.56 -31.68 -12.94
C UNK A 423 -10.76 -30.53 -12.56
N UNK A 424 -10.96 -30.35 -11.71
CA UNK A 424 -10.33 -29.21 -11.36
C UNK A 424 -8.87 -29.29 -11.08
N UNK A 425 -8.64 -30.17 -10.97
CA UNK A 425 -7.33 -30.29 -10.65
C UNK A 425 -6.40 -29.91 -11.70
N UNK A 426 -6.85 -29.94 -12.49
CA UNK A 426 -6.01 -29.69 -13.53
C UNK A 426 -5.87 -28.29 -13.81
N UNK A 427 -6.55 -27.79 -13.43
CA UNK A 427 -6.44 -26.52 -13.75
C UNK A 427 -5.46 -25.70 -13.01
N UNK A 428 -5.12 -26.20 -12.38
CA UNK A 428 -4.31 -25.48 -11.63
C UNK A 428 -3.06 -25.03 -12.22
N UNK A 429 -2.90 -25.57 -12.90
CA UNK A 429 -1.73 -25.27 -13.44
C UNK A 429 -1.76 -24.12 -14.34
N UNK A 430 -2.63 -23.96 -14.62
CA UNK A 430 -2.45 -23.07 -15.54
C UNK A 430 -2.62 -21.74 -15.16
N UNK A 431 -2.53 -21.76 -14.22
CA UNK A 431 -2.85 -20.60 -14.06
C UNK A 431 -1.92 -19.56 -14.07
N UNK A 432 -1.12 -19.97 -14.37
CA UNK A 432 -0.39 -19.02 -14.30
C UNK A 432 -0.63 -17.99 -15.21
N UNK A 433 -1.33 -18.07 -15.57
CA UNK A 433 -1.42 -17.09 -16.35
C UNK A 433 -1.75 -15.89 -15.77
N UNK A 434 -0.96 -15.61 -15.32
CA UNK A 434 -1.10 -14.52 -14.87
C UNK A 434 -1.83 -13.61 -15.50
N UNK A 435 -2.54 -13.74 -15.34
CA UNK A 435 -3.27 -12.81 -15.75
C UNK A 435 -2.88 -11.57 -15.33
N UNK A 436 -2.15 -11.21 -15.80
CA UNK A 436 -1.92 -10.03 -15.49
C UNK A 436 -3.10 -9.29 -15.55
N UNK A 437 -3.53 -9.47 -14.86
CA UNK A 437 -4.67 -8.77 -14.78
C UNK A 437 -4.37 -7.39 -14.90
N UNK A 438 -4.59 -7.04 -15.71
CA UNK A 438 -4.48 -5.74 -15.87
C UNK A 438 -5.10 -5.13 -14.78
N UNK A 439 -4.47 -4.99 -14.17
CA UNK A 439 -4.89 -4.44 -13.10
C UNK A 439 -5.75 -3.32 -13.30
N UNK A 440 -6.49 -3.54 -13.04
CA UNK A 440 -7.38 -2.55 -12.92
C UNK A 440 -7.29 -2.07 -11.54
N UNK A 441 -6.98 -1.11 -11.44
CA UNK A 441 -7.04 -0.54 -10.22
C UNK A 441 -8.34 0.05 -10.13
N UNK A 442 -8.73 0.06 -9.35
CA UNK A 442 -9.92 0.63 -9.15
C UNK A 442 -9.72 1.94 -8.59
N UNK A 443 -10.02 2.75 -8.93
CA UNK A 443 -10.02 3.90 -8.38
C UNK A 443 -11.32 4.10 -7.89
N TYR A 444 -11.50 4.40 -6.68
CA TYR A 444 -12.77 4.75 -6.00
C TYR A 444 -12.69 6.22 -5.57
N LEU A 445 -13.69 6.94 -5.92
CA LEU A 445 -13.73 8.39 -5.66
C LEU A 445 -14.95 8.75 -4.82
N GLN A 446 -14.74 9.42 -3.70
CA GLN A 446 -15.80 10.07 -2.93
C GLN A 446 -15.62 11.59 -3.05
N TYR A 447 -16.60 12.24 -3.71
CA TYR A 447 -16.64 13.68 -3.86
C TYR A 447 -18.08 14.16 -3.97
#